data_7e7e5c95f4cd3e0af56fe53f28a39a71
#
_entry.id   7e7e5c95f4cd3e0af56fe53f28a39a71
#
_cell.length_a   1.000
_cell.length_b   1.000
_cell.length_c   1.000
_cell.angle_alpha   90.00
_cell.angle_beta   90.00
_cell.angle_gamma   90.00
#
_symmetry.space_group_name_H-M   'P 1'
#
loop_
_entity.id
_entity.type
_entity.pdbx_description
1 polymer ?
#
loop_
_entity_poly.entity_id
_entity_poly.type
_entity_poly.pdbx_seq_one_letter_code
_entity_poly.pdbx_strand_id
1 'polypeptide(L)'
;MRKIVLILIMLLSSVSAMAQIPYYAGTVGDGKLYGYTSLKVRPGINHQETYTTFQYGLGDHWATGVDLYTGPDCAYWGGLVRYGLNINKWINVGAEVTSSFDLNRSFKFSYLTSALYMNGAISQDGRLFWCSNTWWVVHDGSDNTFSNYEYLGYTIPLKNHRAITPMVGTIHSWKFDQDVDIAAGFYYTIKNWNLYLWGNDFLKSHPRFIAGIDFTL
;
A
#
# COMPACT_ATOMS: atom_id res chain seq x y z
N MET A 1 19.67 3.04 37.04
CA MET A 1 18.34 2.66 36.55
C MET A 1 17.71 3.65 35.57
N ARG A 2 17.58 4.97 35.90
CA ARG A 2 16.97 5.97 34.96
C ARG A 2 17.62 6.04 33.55
N LYS A 3 18.97 5.92 33.45
CA LYS A 3 19.67 5.97 32.14
C LYS A 3 19.40 4.74 31.27
N ILE A 4 19.22 3.56 31.88
CA ILE A 4 18.91 2.30 31.18
C ILE A 4 17.47 2.35 30.61
N VAL A 5 16.53 2.90 31.39
CA VAL A 5 15.13 3.07 30.96
C VAL A 5 15.05 4.07 29.80
N LEU A 6 15.83 5.16 29.84
CA LEU A 6 15.88 6.13 28.72
C LEU A 6 16.49 5.51 27.45
N ILE A 7 17.53 4.70 27.59
CA ILE A 7 18.13 3.96 26.45
C ILE A 7 17.16 2.92 25.89
N LEU A 8 16.41 2.21 26.74
CA LEU A 8 15.37 1.29 26.32
C LEU A 8 14.22 2.00 25.61
N ILE A 9 13.78 3.16 26.10
CA ILE A 9 12.76 3.99 25.47
C ILE A 9 13.26 4.54 24.12
N MET A 10 14.52 4.97 24.02
CA MET A 10 15.11 5.41 22.75
C MET A 10 15.30 4.25 21.77
N LEU A 11 15.62 3.04 22.24
CA LEU A 11 15.69 1.83 21.39
C LEU A 11 14.30 1.35 20.94
N LEU A 12 13.29 1.45 21.78
CA LEU A 12 11.90 1.12 21.43
C LEU A 12 11.28 2.17 20.49
N SER A 13 11.64 3.45 20.65
CA SER A 13 11.20 4.51 19.74
C SER A 13 11.90 4.51 18.38
N SER A 14 13.07 3.88 18.25
CA SER A 14 13.76 3.74 16.97
C SER A 14 13.21 2.63 16.08
N VAL A 15 12.41 1.70 16.63
CA VAL A 15 11.77 0.62 15.88
C VAL A 15 10.42 1.04 15.26
N SER A 16 9.82 2.14 15.75
CA SER A 16 8.48 2.58 15.33
C SER A 16 8.45 3.64 14.22
N ALA A 17 9.58 4.00 13.62
CA ALA A 17 9.64 5.02 12.58
C ALA A 17 9.93 4.45 11.18
N MET A 18 9.46 3.24 10.89
CA MET A 18 9.29 2.84 9.50
C MET A 18 7.96 3.40 9.03
N ALA A 19 8.00 4.47 8.25
CA ALA A 19 6.82 4.95 7.56
C ALA A 19 6.21 3.77 6.81
N GLN A 20 4.92 3.63 6.98
CA GLN A 20 4.20 2.45 6.49
C GLN A 20 4.22 2.46 4.97
N ILE A 21 4.93 1.53 4.36
CA ILE A 21 4.88 1.34 2.92
C ILE A 21 3.44 0.95 2.58
N PRO A 22 2.80 1.47 1.49
CA PRO A 22 1.40 1.20 1.16
C PRO A 22 1.02 -0.28 1.05
N TYR A 23 2.02 -1.13 0.95
CA TYR A 23 1.88 -2.58 0.86
C TYR A 23 2.22 -3.31 2.16
N TYR A 24 2.27 -2.58 3.28
CA TYR A 24 2.56 -3.20 4.57
C TYR A 24 1.41 -4.10 5.03
N ALA A 25 1.73 -5.31 5.46
CA ALA A 25 0.73 -6.31 5.82
C ALA A 25 0.03 -6.04 7.15
N GLY A 26 0.66 -5.31 8.07
CA GLY A 26 0.07 -4.98 9.37
C GLY A 26 -1.12 -4.00 9.29
N THR A 27 -1.51 -3.48 10.42
CA THR A 27 -2.45 -2.37 10.56
C THR A 27 -1.72 -1.10 10.93
N VAL A 28 -2.42 0.02 10.91
CA VAL A 28 -1.87 1.33 11.27
C VAL A 28 -1.49 1.45 12.75
N GLY A 29 -1.98 0.52 13.60
CA GLY A 29 -1.81 0.53 15.04
C GLY A 29 -2.91 1.29 15.76
N ASP A 30 -3.09 0.96 17.04
CA ASP A 30 -4.19 1.51 17.87
C ASP A 30 -4.17 3.02 17.94
N GLY A 31 -5.33 3.63 17.70
CA GLY A 31 -5.54 5.07 17.76
C GLY A 31 -4.81 5.90 16.70
N LYS A 32 -4.12 5.28 15.75
CA LYS A 32 -3.38 5.98 14.69
C LYS A 32 -4.23 6.19 13.45
N LEU A 33 -3.94 7.28 12.77
CA LEU A 33 -4.52 7.61 11.47
C LEU A 33 -3.47 7.43 10.37
N TYR A 34 -3.79 6.62 9.37
CA TYR A 34 -3.04 6.51 8.13
C TYR A 34 -3.81 7.21 7.01
N GLY A 35 -3.10 7.96 6.19
CA GLY A 35 -3.64 8.56 4.97
C GLY A 35 -2.71 8.30 3.80
N TYR A 36 -3.28 8.06 2.64
CA TYR A 36 -2.58 7.81 1.40
C TYR A 36 -3.32 8.49 0.25
N THR A 37 -2.59 9.14 -0.64
CA THR A 37 -3.15 9.64 -1.91
C THR A 37 -2.15 9.47 -3.04
N SER A 38 -2.66 9.15 -4.22
CA SER A 38 -1.85 8.99 -5.43
C SER A 38 -2.54 9.56 -6.66
N LEU A 39 -1.71 10.07 -7.56
CA LEU A 39 -2.05 10.36 -8.94
C LEU A 39 -1.38 9.33 -9.84
N LYS A 40 -2.16 8.69 -10.71
CA LYS A 40 -1.70 7.74 -11.72
C LYS A 40 -1.94 8.34 -13.09
N VAL A 41 -0.95 8.26 -13.95
CA VAL A 41 -1.01 8.78 -15.32
C VAL A 41 -0.48 7.75 -16.31
N ARG A 42 -1.08 7.70 -17.50
CA ARG A 42 -0.56 6.93 -18.64
C ARG A 42 -0.27 7.90 -19.79
N PRO A 43 1.02 8.24 -20.03
CA PRO A 43 1.41 9.08 -21.16
C PRO A 43 0.98 8.45 -22.49
N GLY A 44 0.57 9.30 -23.44
CA GLY A 44 0.14 8.86 -24.78
C GLY A 44 -1.34 8.48 -24.89
N ILE A 45 -2.02 8.28 -23.79
CA ILE A 45 -3.47 8.21 -23.70
C ILE A 45 -3.91 9.16 -22.57
N ASN A 46 -4.91 9.97 -22.79
CA ASN A 46 -5.38 10.93 -21.79
C ASN A 46 -6.10 10.19 -20.63
N HIS A 47 -5.33 9.46 -19.82
CA HIS A 47 -5.85 8.64 -18.74
C HIS A 47 -5.16 9.03 -17.42
N GLN A 48 -5.96 9.60 -16.52
CA GLN A 48 -5.54 10.00 -15.18
C GLN A 48 -6.49 9.40 -14.15
N GLU A 49 -5.92 8.86 -13.08
CA GLU A 49 -6.66 8.31 -11.97
C GLU A 49 -6.12 8.88 -10.65
N THR A 50 -6.99 9.11 -9.69
CA THR A 50 -6.58 9.37 -8.30
C THR A 50 -7.13 8.29 -7.38
N TYR A 51 -6.36 7.98 -6.35
CA TYR A 51 -6.80 7.10 -5.28
C TYR A 51 -6.40 7.71 -3.96
N THR A 52 -7.34 7.80 -3.04
CA THR A 52 -7.11 8.31 -1.69
C THR A 52 -7.75 7.36 -0.69
N THR A 53 -7.02 7.01 0.35
CA THR A 53 -7.54 6.21 1.47
C THR A 53 -7.20 6.86 2.80
N PHE A 54 -8.09 6.74 3.76
CA PHE A 54 -7.84 7.04 5.17
C PHE A 54 -8.23 5.82 6.01
N GLN A 55 -7.34 5.40 6.90
CA GLN A 55 -7.55 4.26 7.79
C GLN A 55 -7.28 4.66 9.23
N TYR A 56 -8.11 4.22 10.14
CA TYR A 56 -7.97 4.41 11.57
C TYR A 56 -7.82 3.07 12.27
N GLY A 57 -6.82 2.96 13.14
CA GLY A 57 -6.53 1.76 13.91
C GLY A 57 -7.48 1.56 15.07
N LEU A 58 -8.08 0.38 15.14
CA LEU A 58 -9.00 -0.09 16.18
C LEU A 58 -8.34 -1.21 16.98
N GLY A 59 -7.35 -0.87 17.78
CA GLY A 59 -6.52 -1.85 18.48
C GLY A 59 -5.34 -2.35 17.64
N ASP A 60 -4.67 -3.40 18.11
CA ASP A 60 -3.39 -3.85 17.53
C ASP A 60 -3.53 -4.53 16.17
N HIS A 61 -4.72 -5.06 15.86
CA HIS A 61 -4.92 -5.93 14.70
C HIS A 61 -5.97 -5.43 13.71
N TRP A 62 -6.80 -4.47 14.08
CA TRP A 62 -7.90 -4.00 13.25
C TRP A 62 -7.71 -2.56 12.81
N ALA A 63 -8.16 -2.27 11.62
CA ALA A 63 -8.35 -0.91 11.13
C ALA A 63 -9.62 -0.83 10.30
N THR A 64 -10.22 0.34 10.28
CA THR A 64 -11.33 0.68 9.39
C THR A 64 -11.01 1.96 8.64
N GLY A 65 -11.66 2.20 7.53
CA GLY A 65 -11.37 3.39 6.76
C GLY A 65 -12.30 3.60 5.58
N VAL A 66 -11.92 4.57 4.79
CA VAL A 66 -12.65 4.99 3.59
C VAL A 66 -11.68 5.14 2.43
N ASP A 67 -12.16 4.79 1.23
CA ASP A 67 -11.46 4.93 -0.03
C ASP A 67 -12.22 5.87 -0.95
N LEU A 68 -11.48 6.66 -1.70
CA LEU A 68 -12.00 7.46 -2.80
C LEU A 68 -11.15 7.19 -4.03
N TYR A 69 -11.77 6.72 -5.09
CA TYR A 69 -11.15 6.55 -6.40
C TYR A 69 -11.85 7.42 -7.42
N THR A 70 -11.07 8.12 -8.24
CA THR A 70 -11.59 8.84 -9.39
C THR A 70 -10.79 8.52 -10.66
N GLY A 71 -11.47 8.33 -11.75
CA GLY A 71 -10.92 8.13 -13.10
C GLY A 71 -11.64 9.01 -14.11
N PRO A 72 -11.31 8.90 -15.40
CA PRO A 72 -11.89 9.78 -16.44
C PRO A 72 -13.42 9.78 -16.48
N ASP A 73 -14.04 8.62 -16.25
CA ASP A 73 -15.50 8.45 -16.38
C ASP A 73 -16.12 7.79 -15.13
N CYS A 74 -15.38 7.71 -14.05
CA CYS A 74 -15.84 7.01 -12.84
C CYS A 74 -15.36 7.69 -11.56
N ALA A 75 -16.19 7.58 -10.54
CA ALA A 75 -15.84 7.97 -9.18
C ALA A 75 -16.48 6.99 -8.19
N TYR A 76 -15.67 6.42 -7.30
CA TYR A 76 -16.12 5.44 -6.32
C TYR A 76 -15.74 5.89 -4.92
N TRP A 77 -16.66 5.68 -3.99
CA TRP A 77 -16.43 5.75 -2.57
C TRP A 77 -16.51 4.34 -1.98
N GLY A 78 -15.57 4.00 -1.11
CA GLY A 78 -15.53 2.70 -0.47
C GLY A 78 -15.40 2.79 1.04
N GLY A 79 -16.02 1.84 1.74
CA GLY A 79 -15.77 1.57 3.14
C GLY A 79 -14.92 0.32 3.27
N LEU A 80 -13.87 0.35 4.10
CA LEU A 80 -12.95 -0.75 4.28
C LEU A 80 -12.83 -1.22 5.73
N VAL A 81 -12.53 -2.50 5.87
CA VAL A 81 -12.07 -3.12 7.11
C VAL A 81 -10.82 -3.92 6.81
N ARG A 82 -9.82 -3.78 7.67
CA ARG A 82 -8.54 -4.46 7.57
C ARG A 82 -8.18 -5.17 8.86
N TYR A 83 -7.61 -6.34 8.73
CA TYR A 83 -7.00 -7.12 9.80
C TYR A 83 -5.55 -7.39 9.49
N GLY A 84 -4.65 -7.27 10.46
CA GLY A 84 -3.22 -7.52 10.27
C GLY A 84 -2.55 -8.16 11.47
N LEU A 85 -1.61 -9.04 11.20
CA LEU A 85 -0.80 -9.74 12.17
C LEU A 85 0.69 -9.52 11.88
N ASN A 86 1.40 -8.96 12.85
CA ASN A 86 2.85 -8.93 12.88
C ASN A 86 3.36 -10.19 13.60
N ILE A 87 3.56 -11.26 12.83
CA ILE A 87 3.98 -12.57 13.40
C ILE A 87 5.42 -12.47 13.90
N ASN A 88 6.31 -11.99 13.06
CA ASN A 88 7.71 -11.72 13.38
C ASN A 88 8.34 -10.82 12.30
N LYS A 89 9.63 -10.52 12.40
CA LYS A 89 10.29 -9.66 11.40
C LYS A 89 10.38 -10.27 9.99
N TRP A 90 10.25 -11.60 9.86
CA TRP A 90 10.40 -12.30 8.59
C TRP A 90 9.08 -12.46 7.83
N ILE A 91 7.95 -12.40 8.55
CA ILE A 91 6.64 -12.56 7.98
C ILE A 91 5.57 -11.79 8.76
N ASN A 92 4.81 -10.99 8.06
CA ASN A 92 3.61 -10.32 8.50
C ASN A 92 2.52 -10.60 7.48
N VAL A 93 1.29 -10.69 7.92
CA VAL A 93 0.14 -10.97 7.06
C VAL A 93 -0.99 -10.01 7.37
N GLY A 94 -1.78 -9.67 6.37
CA GLY A 94 -2.95 -8.82 6.52
C GLY A 94 -3.99 -9.14 5.47
N ALA A 95 -5.24 -8.92 5.81
CA ALA A 95 -6.37 -9.03 4.90
C ALA A 95 -7.21 -7.75 4.96
N GLU A 96 -7.78 -7.37 3.84
CA GLU A 96 -8.64 -6.19 3.72
C GLU A 96 -9.84 -6.51 2.85
N VAL A 97 -10.97 -5.96 3.20
CA VAL A 97 -12.18 -5.99 2.40
C VAL A 97 -12.70 -4.57 2.26
N THR A 98 -12.95 -4.15 1.02
CA THR A 98 -13.51 -2.85 0.67
C THR A 98 -14.76 -3.02 -0.15
N SER A 99 -15.87 -2.43 0.27
CA SER A 99 -17.11 -2.32 -0.51
C SER A 99 -17.16 -0.96 -1.18
N SER A 100 -17.28 -0.92 -2.51
CA SER A 100 -17.22 0.32 -3.31
C SER A 100 -18.54 0.63 -3.98
N PHE A 101 -18.91 1.91 -3.94
CA PHE A 101 -20.16 2.45 -4.44
C PHE A 101 -19.88 3.53 -5.48
N ASP A 102 -20.59 3.48 -6.60
CA ASP A 102 -20.45 4.42 -7.72
C ASP A 102 -21.14 5.75 -7.38
N LEU A 103 -20.35 6.81 -7.27
CA LEU A 103 -20.84 8.17 -6.99
C LEU A 103 -21.63 8.75 -8.18
N ASN A 104 -21.32 8.34 -9.40
CA ASN A 104 -22.00 8.78 -10.61
C ASN A 104 -23.36 8.08 -10.80
N ARG A 105 -23.63 7.01 -10.04
CA ARG A 105 -24.87 6.23 -10.09
C ARG A 105 -25.63 6.24 -8.77
N SER A 106 -25.71 7.38 -8.11
CA SER A 106 -26.48 7.56 -6.86
C SER A 106 -26.07 6.57 -5.76
N PHE A 107 -24.77 6.35 -5.56
CA PHE A 107 -24.23 5.40 -4.56
C PHE A 107 -24.67 3.94 -4.77
N LYS A 108 -24.90 3.53 -6.02
CA LYS A 108 -25.15 2.13 -6.30
C LYS A 108 -23.88 1.32 -6.01
N PHE A 109 -24.03 0.14 -5.38
CA PHE A 109 -22.92 -0.83 -5.21
C PHE A 109 -22.30 -1.14 -6.56
N SER A 110 -20.97 -1.15 -6.63
CA SER A 110 -20.23 -1.37 -7.87
C SER A 110 -19.34 -2.59 -7.80
N TYR A 111 -18.52 -2.70 -6.75
CA TYR A 111 -17.63 -3.85 -6.60
C TYR A 111 -17.20 -4.07 -5.15
N LEU A 112 -16.80 -5.30 -4.86
CA LEU A 112 -16.16 -5.71 -3.63
C LEU A 112 -14.70 -6.05 -3.93
N THR A 113 -13.78 -5.48 -3.19
CA THR A 113 -12.37 -5.84 -3.23
C THR A 113 -12.00 -6.63 -1.98
N SER A 114 -11.35 -7.78 -2.18
CA SER A 114 -10.68 -8.52 -1.12
C SER A 114 -9.19 -8.52 -1.38
N ALA A 115 -8.39 -8.19 -0.40
CA ALA A 115 -6.94 -8.13 -0.53
C ALA A 115 -6.26 -8.98 0.55
N LEU A 116 -5.18 -9.64 0.16
CA LEU A 116 -4.25 -10.32 1.07
C LEU A 116 -2.89 -9.66 0.92
N TYR A 117 -2.32 -9.26 2.03
CA TYR A 117 -1.02 -8.62 2.11
C TYR A 117 -0.06 -9.50 2.88
N MET A 118 1.16 -9.65 2.38
CA MET A 118 2.25 -10.30 3.07
C MET A 118 3.53 -9.48 2.89
N ASN A 119 4.32 -9.38 3.93
CA ASN A 119 5.66 -8.80 3.82
C ASN A 119 6.58 -9.32 4.91
N GLY A 120 7.87 -9.16 4.72
CA GLY A 120 8.86 -9.53 5.73
C GLY A 120 10.28 -9.14 5.34
N ALA A 121 11.16 -9.14 6.33
CA ALA A 121 12.58 -8.94 6.09
C ALA A 121 13.19 -10.16 5.39
N ILE A 122 14.18 -9.92 4.53
CA ILE A 122 15.09 -10.93 3.97
C ILE A 122 16.43 -10.85 4.69
N SER A 123 16.91 -9.63 4.99
CA SER A 123 18.13 -9.41 5.74
C SER A 123 17.90 -9.30 7.24
N GLN A 124 18.91 -9.59 8.03
CA GLN A 124 18.82 -9.53 9.49
C GLN A 124 18.58 -8.11 10.01
N ASP A 125 19.10 -7.09 9.32
CA ASP A 125 18.91 -5.67 9.64
C ASP A 125 17.58 -5.12 9.14
N GLY A 126 16.76 -5.92 8.43
CA GLY A 126 15.46 -5.56 7.91
C GLY A 126 15.49 -4.63 6.69
N ARG A 127 16.68 -4.29 6.19
CA ARG A 127 16.80 -3.35 5.06
C ARG A 127 16.37 -3.96 3.74
N LEU A 128 16.76 -5.20 3.48
CA LEU A 128 16.26 -5.97 2.35
C LEU A 128 14.98 -6.68 2.79
N PHE A 129 13.90 -6.45 2.08
CA PHE A 129 12.59 -6.99 2.39
C PHE A 129 11.83 -7.38 1.12
N TRP A 130 10.81 -8.18 1.31
CA TRP A 130 9.85 -8.55 0.27
C TRP A 130 8.44 -8.15 0.68
N CYS A 131 7.57 -7.94 -0.30
CA CYS A 131 6.14 -7.82 -0.09
C CYS A 131 5.35 -8.41 -1.25
N SER A 132 4.21 -8.96 -0.91
CA SER A 132 3.26 -9.58 -1.81
C SER A 132 1.86 -9.06 -1.51
N ASN A 133 1.14 -8.66 -2.54
CA ASN A 133 -0.24 -8.20 -2.43
C ASN A 133 -1.07 -8.91 -3.46
N THR A 134 -2.11 -9.56 -3.00
CA THR A 134 -3.09 -10.22 -3.87
C THR A 134 -4.42 -9.53 -3.75
N TRP A 135 -5.01 -9.16 -4.87
CA TRP A 135 -6.28 -8.45 -4.97
C TRP A 135 -7.27 -9.27 -5.79
N TRP A 136 -8.42 -9.47 -5.22
CA TRP A 136 -9.56 -10.05 -5.91
C TRP A 136 -10.71 -9.03 -5.90
N VAL A 137 -11.15 -8.63 -7.08
CA VAL A 137 -12.23 -7.67 -7.26
C VAL A 137 -13.41 -8.35 -7.91
N VAL A 138 -14.54 -8.35 -7.20
CA VAL A 138 -15.82 -8.89 -7.65
C VAL A 138 -16.70 -7.71 -8.06
N HIS A 139 -17.02 -7.62 -9.34
CA HIS A 139 -17.79 -6.54 -9.92
C HIS A 139 -19.29 -6.87 -10.02
N ASP A 140 -20.14 -5.85 -9.86
CA ASP A 140 -21.55 -5.95 -10.18
C ASP A 140 -21.74 -5.89 -11.72
N GLY A 141 -22.08 -7.04 -12.31
CA GLY A 141 -22.42 -7.15 -13.73
C GLY A 141 -21.26 -7.16 -14.72
N SER A 142 -20.02 -7.38 -14.27
CA SER A 142 -18.86 -7.56 -15.14
C SER A 142 -17.93 -8.66 -14.64
N ASP A 143 -16.90 -9.00 -15.43
CA ASP A 143 -15.94 -10.04 -15.06
C ASP A 143 -15.14 -9.66 -13.80
N ASN A 144 -14.94 -10.65 -12.94
CA ASN A 144 -14.06 -10.50 -11.80
C ASN A 144 -12.60 -10.36 -12.24
N THR A 145 -11.82 -9.61 -11.48
CA THR A 145 -10.38 -9.46 -11.72
C THR A 145 -9.58 -9.99 -10.55
N PHE A 146 -8.45 -10.58 -10.86
CA PHE A 146 -7.47 -11.04 -9.88
C PHE A 146 -6.11 -10.48 -10.26
N SER A 147 -5.40 -9.92 -9.31
CA SER A 147 -4.04 -9.42 -9.52
C SER A 147 -3.14 -9.74 -8.33
N ASN A 148 -1.88 -9.97 -8.62
CA ASN A 148 -0.85 -10.21 -7.63
C ASN A 148 0.34 -9.30 -7.92
N TYR A 149 0.91 -8.73 -6.87
CA TYR A 149 2.05 -7.81 -6.91
C TYR A 149 3.13 -8.37 -5.98
N GLU A 150 4.30 -8.65 -6.54
CA GLU A 150 5.46 -9.14 -5.81
C GLU A 150 6.61 -8.14 -5.91
N TYR A 151 7.15 -7.70 -4.78
CA TYR A 151 8.19 -6.68 -4.74
C TYR A 151 9.35 -7.08 -3.83
N LEU A 152 10.54 -6.67 -4.24
CA LEU A 152 11.72 -6.60 -3.40
C LEU A 152 12.09 -5.14 -3.19
N GLY A 153 12.42 -4.78 -1.97
CA GLY A 153 12.82 -3.44 -1.60
C GLY A 153 14.07 -3.41 -0.74
N TYR A 154 14.83 -2.34 -0.84
CA TYR A 154 16.00 -2.12 -0.01
C TYR A 154 15.99 -0.73 0.60
N THR A 155 15.93 -0.62 1.93
CA THR A 155 15.90 0.65 2.65
C THR A 155 17.31 1.17 2.90
N ILE A 156 17.62 2.34 2.37
CA ILE A 156 18.86 3.09 2.55
C ILE A 156 18.59 4.20 3.57
N PRO A 157 19.02 4.05 4.84
CA PRO A 157 18.82 5.09 5.83
C PRO A 157 19.70 6.31 5.53
N LEU A 158 19.13 7.48 5.71
CA LEU A 158 19.80 8.77 5.59
C LEU A 158 19.82 9.49 6.95
N LYS A 159 20.53 10.61 7.04
CA LYS A 159 20.54 11.45 8.24
C LYS A 159 19.16 12.05 8.52
N ASN A 160 18.91 12.44 9.79
CA ASN A 160 17.71 13.16 10.22
C ASN A 160 16.38 12.43 9.97
N HIS A 161 16.31 11.14 10.31
CA HIS A 161 15.11 10.30 10.16
C HIS A 161 14.53 10.29 8.73
N ARG A 162 15.43 10.23 7.74
CA ARG A 162 15.08 10.09 6.33
C ARG A 162 15.57 8.74 5.81
N ALA A 163 14.93 8.25 4.76
CA ALA A 163 15.37 7.05 4.03
C ALA A 163 14.97 7.14 2.56
N ILE A 164 15.67 6.40 1.73
CA ILE A 164 15.27 6.11 0.35
C ILE A 164 15.10 4.60 0.26
N THR A 165 13.98 4.17 -0.30
CA THR A 165 13.66 2.75 -0.46
C THR A 165 13.34 2.46 -1.92
N PRO A 166 14.34 2.14 -2.75
CA PRO A 166 14.11 1.61 -4.09
C PRO A 166 13.43 0.24 -3.99
N MET A 167 12.52 -0.02 -4.93
CA MET A 167 11.78 -1.27 -5.04
C MET A 167 11.63 -1.67 -6.51
N VAL A 168 11.62 -2.96 -6.76
CA VAL A 168 11.37 -3.56 -8.07
C VAL A 168 10.53 -4.82 -7.88
N GLY A 169 9.71 -5.12 -8.84
CA GLY A 169 8.87 -6.31 -8.75
C GLY A 169 8.11 -6.62 -10.01
N THR A 170 7.19 -7.56 -9.88
CA THR A 170 6.31 -8.03 -10.94
C THR A 170 4.85 -7.80 -10.58
N ILE A 171 4.05 -7.56 -11.58
CA ILE A 171 2.60 -7.49 -11.49
C ILE A 171 2.04 -8.59 -12.37
N HIS A 172 1.16 -9.40 -11.81
CA HIS A 172 0.43 -10.43 -12.51
C HIS A 172 -1.05 -10.07 -12.50
N SER A 173 -1.65 -9.91 -13.66
CA SER A 173 -3.09 -9.77 -13.81
C SER A 173 -3.67 -11.06 -14.39
N TRP A 174 -4.57 -11.66 -13.63
CA TRP A 174 -5.20 -12.94 -14.00
C TRP A 174 -6.62 -12.65 -14.48
N LYS A 175 -6.74 -12.27 -15.73
CA LYS A 175 -8.00 -12.27 -16.44
C LYS A 175 -7.95 -13.39 -17.48
N PHE A 176 -7.71 -14.63 -17.02
CA PHE A 176 -7.54 -15.82 -17.84
C PHE A 176 -6.36 -15.80 -18.83
N ASP A 177 -5.86 -14.62 -19.19
CA ASP A 177 -4.62 -14.41 -19.91
C ASP A 177 -3.54 -14.01 -18.88
N GLN A 178 -2.51 -14.82 -18.78
CA GLN A 178 -1.38 -14.57 -17.88
C GLN A 178 -0.59 -13.38 -18.40
N ASP A 179 -0.89 -12.21 -17.88
CA ASP A 179 -0.15 -10.99 -18.20
C ASP A 179 0.80 -10.66 -17.05
N VAL A 180 2.09 -10.82 -17.28
CA VAL A 180 3.15 -10.49 -16.33
C VAL A 180 3.79 -9.20 -16.76
N ASP A 181 3.90 -8.24 -15.87
CA ASP A 181 4.55 -6.98 -16.12
C ASP A 181 5.57 -6.62 -15.03
N ILE A 182 6.41 -5.66 -15.31
CA ILE A 182 7.45 -5.17 -14.40
C ILE A 182 7.00 -3.85 -13.79
N ALA A 183 7.28 -3.69 -12.50
CA ALA A 183 7.11 -2.44 -11.77
C ALA A 183 8.40 -2.07 -11.06
N ALA A 184 8.70 -0.78 -11.01
CA ALA A 184 9.82 -0.25 -10.26
C ALA A 184 9.50 1.14 -9.74
N GLY A 185 10.12 1.50 -8.62
CA GLY A 185 9.92 2.81 -8.04
C GLY A 185 10.76 3.01 -6.79
N PHE A 186 10.47 4.07 -6.08
CA PHE A 186 11.10 4.34 -4.80
C PHE A 186 10.19 5.14 -3.88
N TYR A 187 10.46 5.00 -2.60
CA TYR A 187 9.90 5.83 -1.52
C TYR A 187 11.00 6.72 -0.96
N TYR A 188 10.66 7.98 -0.71
CA TYR A 188 11.46 8.89 0.10
C TYR A 188 10.74 9.16 1.40
N THR A 189 11.26 8.63 2.48
CA THR A 189 10.70 8.73 3.83
C THR A 189 11.26 9.95 4.55
N ILE A 190 10.38 10.73 5.18
CA ILE A 190 10.71 11.84 6.08
C ILE A 190 9.85 11.70 7.33
N LYS A 191 10.41 11.20 8.44
CA LYS A 191 9.66 10.93 9.67
C LYS A 191 8.45 9.99 9.39
N ASN A 192 7.24 10.51 9.54
CA ASN A 192 5.99 9.78 9.37
C ASN A 192 5.37 9.92 7.96
N TRP A 193 6.10 10.49 7.02
CA TRP A 193 5.65 10.77 5.67
C TRP A 193 6.48 10.00 4.65
N ASN A 194 5.84 9.47 3.62
CA ASN A 194 6.48 8.95 2.43
C ASN A 194 6.03 9.74 1.21
N LEU A 195 6.99 10.16 0.40
CA LEU A 195 6.78 10.56 -0.99
C LEU A 195 7.22 9.41 -1.87
N TYR A 196 6.47 9.08 -2.90
CA TYR A 196 6.86 7.97 -3.76
C TYR A 196 6.59 8.25 -5.23
N LEU A 197 7.42 7.61 -6.06
CA LEU A 197 7.28 7.54 -7.51
C LEU A 197 7.38 6.08 -7.93
N TRP A 198 6.43 5.65 -8.73
CA TRP A 198 6.36 4.30 -9.28
C TRP A 198 6.13 4.34 -10.78
N GLY A 199 6.68 3.35 -11.47
CA GLY A 199 6.27 2.99 -12.81
C GLY A 199 5.87 1.51 -12.84
N ASN A 200 4.83 1.19 -13.57
CA ASN A 200 4.41 -0.17 -13.87
C ASN A 200 3.92 -0.27 -15.31
N ASP A 201 3.59 -1.49 -15.73
CA ASP A 201 3.23 -1.78 -17.11
C ASP A 201 4.37 -1.44 -18.11
N PHE A 202 5.64 -1.62 -17.71
CA PHE A 202 6.79 -1.28 -18.54
C PHE A 202 6.93 -2.13 -19.80
N LEU A 203 6.33 -3.31 -19.80
CA LEU A 203 6.29 -4.19 -20.99
C LEU A 203 5.12 -3.87 -21.94
N LYS A 204 4.26 -2.91 -21.56
CA LYS A 204 3.12 -2.46 -22.37
C LYS A 204 3.44 -1.19 -23.16
N SER A 205 2.65 -0.93 -24.20
CA SER A 205 2.80 0.26 -25.05
C SER A 205 2.63 1.59 -24.31
N HIS A 206 1.87 1.57 -23.22
CA HIS A 206 1.57 2.76 -22.41
C HIS A 206 1.86 2.48 -20.94
N PRO A 207 3.10 2.63 -20.48
CA PRO A 207 3.45 2.45 -19.08
C PRO A 207 2.68 3.43 -18.18
N ARG A 208 2.40 3.01 -16.96
CA ARG A 208 1.73 3.81 -15.96
C ARG A 208 2.76 4.39 -15.00
N PHE A 209 2.64 5.68 -14.73
CA PHE A 209 3.42 6.36 -13.70
C PHE A 209 2.51 6.77 -12.56
N ILE A 210 2.99 6.62 -11.34
CA ILE A 210 2.26 6.89 -10.11
C ILE A 210 3.12 7.78 -9.23
N ALA A 211 2.58 8.91 -8.84
CA ALA A 211 3.18 9.77 -7.82
C ALA A 211 2.22 9.87 -6.64
N GLY A 212 2.73 9.86 -5.43
CA GLY A 212 1.87 9.97 -4.28
C GLY A 212 2.59 10.25 -2.97
N ILE A 213 1.77 10.36 -1.95
CA ILE A 213 2.17 10.66 -0.59
C ILE A 213 1.36 9.80 0.38
N ASP A 214 1.99 9.29 1.41
CA ASP A 214 1.32 8.69 2.56
C ASP A 214 1.88 9.21 3.88
N PHE A 215 1.11 9.06 4.93
CA PHE A 215 1.49 9.45 6.29
C PHE A 215 0.82 8.57 7.34
N THR A 216 1.45 8.51 8.52
CA THR A 216 0.87 7.91 9.74
C THR A 216 0.99 8.90 10.90
N LEU A 217 -0.14 9.23 11.54
CA LEU A 217 -0.23 10.15 12.68
C LEU A 217 -0.68 9.42 13.95
#